data_8f4b37bd66e9a9a48e5455ff693e1768
#
_entry.id   8f4b37bd66e9a9a48e5455ff693e1768
#
_cell.length_a   1.000
_cell.length_b   1.000
_cell.length_c   1.000
_cell.angle_alpha   90.00
_cell.angle_beta   90.00
_cell.angle_gamma   90.00
#
_symmetry.space_group_name_H-M   'P 1'
#
loop_
_entity.id
_entity.type
_entity.pdbx_description
1 polymer ?
#
loop_
_entity_poly.entity_id
_entity_poly.type
_entity_poly.pdbx_seq_one_letter_code
_entity_poly.pdbx_strand_id
1 'polypeptide(L)'
;MGFSTFLKLQALLARLAWGASRTCPDPSVIEHQKCSPSGTRTVIYQHHHRKLATCVAVHGVTINGGQDPRLIHFARTMAHFGVTCVVPTLGGLASCRWETSDLDELANIVTFTADTIQQPVGLVGFSFGGSYALIVAGRSEALKHIPWVITFGAYHNLADVLEGYALNLKREPQNKTEWDEAIYQRLVCLYGQRDAITFPQEGWQELEALLRRYCSEASFEEKRRFYNHYLHDLDTEVFKPLPEPEVLNKLSPEIGRASCRERV
;
A
#
# COMPACT_ATOMS: atom_id res chain seq x y z
N MET A 1 7.94 7.54 -30.44
CA MET A 1 7.00 8.17 -29.50
C MET A 1 6.70 9.58 -29.99
N GLY A 2 5.43 9.93 -30.31
CA GLY A 2 5.12 11.24 -30.89
C GLY A 2 5.28 12.36 -29.84
N PHE A 3 5.60 13.57 -30.28
CA PHE A 3 5.78 14.76 -29.44
C PHE A 3 4.59 15.00 -28.49
N SER A 4 3.37 14.76 -28.94
CA SER A 4 2.14 14.85 -28.13
C SER A 4 2.12 13.84 -26.97
N THR A 5 2.63 12.62 -27.17
CA THR A 5 2.71 11.60 -26.12
C THR A 5 3.75 11.96 -25.08
N PHE A 6 4.88 12.53 -25.51
CA PHE A 6 5.94 13.01 -24.61
C PHE A 6 5.45 14.15 -23.70
N LEU A 7 4.75 15.14 -24.24
CA LEU A 7 4.17 16.24 -23.46
C LEU A 7 3.13 15.73 -22.43
N LYS A 8 2.29 14.77 -22.82
CA LYS A 8 1.31 14.16 -21.90
C LYS A 8 2.01 13.41 -20.74
N LEU A 9 3.09 12.68 -21.05
CA LEU A 9 3.89 12.00 -20.03
C LEU A 9 4.54 13.00 -19.07
N GLN A 10 5.12 14.08 -19.57
CA GLN A 10 5.70 15.13 -18.72
C GLN A 10 4.63 15.79 -17.84
N ALA A 11 3.45 16.10 -18.39
CA ALA A 11 2.35 16.66 -17.63
C ALA A 11 1.85 15.69 -16.53
N LEU A 12 1.79 14.39 -16.84
CA LEU A 12 1.47 13.34 -15.85
C LEU A 12 2.49 13.32 -14.72
N LEU A 13 3.78 13.24 -15.06
CA LEU A 13 4.87 13.18 -14.08
C LEU A 13 4.93 14.46 -13.22
N ALA A 14 4.77 15.63 -13.84
CA ALA A 14 4.70 16.90 -13.12
C ALA A 14 3.51 16.93 -12.15
N ARG A 15 2.34 16.44 -12.57
CA ARG A 15 1.13 16.40 -11.72
C ARG A 15 1.28 15.40 -10.57
N LEU A 16 1.90 14.25 -10.79
CA LEU A 16 2.21 13.29 -9.75
C LEU A 16 3.22 13.84 -8.73
N ALA A 17 4.24 14.56 -9.20
CA ALA A 17 5.28 15.12 -8.34
C ALA A 17 4.81 16.37 -7.56
N TRP A 18 4.00 17.23 -8.18
CA TRP A 18 3.64 18.53 -7.59
C TRP A 18 2.36 18.51 -6.74
N GLY A 19 1.53 17.52 -6.90
CA GLY A 19 0.15 17.55 -6.42
C GLY A 19 -0.11 16.88 -5.08
N ALA A 20 0.87 16.30 -4.41
CA ALA A 20 0.64 15.61 -3.13
C ALA A 20 0.05 16.52 -2.02
N SER A 21 0.14 17.86 -2.16
CA SER A 21 -0.37 18.83 -1.19
C SER A 21 -1.69 19.51 -1.56
N ARG A 22 -2.25 19.25 -2.76
CA ARG A 22 -3.50 19.91 -3.22
C ARG A 22 -4.50 18.89 -3.74
N THR A 23 -5.34 18.38 -2.87
CA THR A 23 -6.53 17.55 -3.20
C THR A 23 -7.65 18.41 -3.78
N CYS A 24 -7.40 19.20 -4.83
CA CYS A 24 -8.50 19.89 -5.50
C CYS A 24 -9.28 18.85 -6.33
N PRO A 25 -10.60 18.71 -6.13
CA PRO A 25 -11.42 17.84 -6.94
C PRO A 25 -11.29 18.23 -8.41
N ASP A 26 -10.94 17.28 -9.27
CA ASP A 26 -10.93 17.49 -10.70
C ASP A 26 -12.34 17.20 -11.23
N PRO A 27 -13.07 18.19 -11.78
CA PRO A 27 -14.44 18.01 -12.22
C PRO A 27 -14.56 17.03 -13.42
N SER A 28 -13.45 16.70 -14.07
CA SER A 28 -13.43 15.70 -15.14
C SER A 28 -13.36 14.25 -14.62
N VAL A 29 -13.14 14.06 -13.33
CA VAL A 29 -13.01 12.75 -12.70
C VAL A 29 -14.23 12.43 -11.85
N ILE A 30 -14.83 11.27 -12.10
CA ILE A 30 -15.94 10.72 -11.32
C ILE A 30 -15.37 9.69 -10.35
N GLU A 31 -15.91 9.69 -9.13
CA GLU A 31 -15.60 8.73 -8.09
C GLU A 31 -16.84 7.90 -7.77
N HIS A 32 -16.72 6.58 -7.82
CA HIS A 32 -17.77 5.65 -7.45
C HIS A 32 -17.30 4.72 -6.35
N GLN A 33 -18.04 4.66 -5.25
CA GLN A 33 -17.84 3.63 -4.25
C GLN A 33 -18.60 2.37 -4.64
N LYS A 34 -17.92 1.24 -4.57
CA LYS A 34 -18.51 -0.09 -4.81
C LYS A 34 -17.94 -1.08 -3.79
N CYS A 35 -18.61 -2.21 -3.65
CA CYS A 35 -18.05 -3.38 -3.02
C CYS A 35 -17.72 -4.41 -4.08
N SER A 36 -16.63 -5.15 -3.90
CA SER A 36 -16.35 -6.36 -4.68
C SER A 36 -17.41 -7.43 -4.39
N PRO A 37 -17.51 -8.51 -5.15
CA PRO A 37 -18.40 -9.63 -4.83
C PRO A 37 -18.15 -10.22 -3.44
N SER A 38 -16.93 -10.18 -2.93
CA SER A 38 -16.54 -10.59 -1.58
C SER A 38 -16.83 -9.55 -0.48
N GLY A 39 -17.36 -8.37 -0.84
CA GLY A 39 -17.70 -7.31 0.10
C GLY A 39 -16.58 -6.29 0.36
N THR A 40 -15.42 -6.44 -0.28
CA THR A 40 -14.30 -5.49 -0.11
C THR A 40 -14.65 -4.11 -0.67
N ARG A 41 -14.50 -3.10 0.18
CA ARG A 41 -14.71 -1.71 -0.21
C ARG A 41 -13.72 -1.32 -1.31
N THR A 42 -14.25 -0.80 -2.39
CA THR A 42 -13.48 -0.40 -3.57
C THR A 42 -13.96 0.96 -4.06
N VAL A 43 -13.04 1.83 -4.44
CA VAL A 43 -13.35 3.13 -5.06
C VAL A 43 -12.85 3.12 -6.50
N ILE A 44 -13.70 3.53 -7.43
CA ILE A 44 -13.36 3.63 -8.84
C ILE A 44 -13.23 5.11 -9.21
N TYR A 45 -12.06 5.47 -9.72
CA TYR A 45 -11.75 6.79 -10.26
C TYR A 45 -11.70 6.71 -11.79
N GLN A 46 -12.54 7.46 -12.48
CA GLN A 46 -12.59 7.43 -13.94
C GLN A 46 -12.86 8.81 -14.53
N HIS A 47 -12.34 9.04 -15.74
CA HIS A 47 -12.65 10.26 -16.51
C HIS A 47 -14.04 10.15 -17.14
N HIS A 48 -14.80 11.26 -17.16
CA HIS A 48 -16.14 11.31 -17.76
C HIS A 48 -16.20 10.77 -19.21
N HIS A 49 -15.21 11.11 -20.04
CA HIS A 49 -15.26 10.84 -21.48
C HIS A 49 -14.08 10.01 -22.00
N ARG A 50 -13.01 9.87 -21.25
CA ARG A 50 -11.78 9.17 -21.70
C ARG A 50 -11.65 7.82 -21.00
N LYS A 51 -11.47 6.78 -21.80
CA LYS A 51 -11.22 5.42 -21.31
C LYS A 51 -10.09 4.81 -22.13
N LEU A 52 -8.86 5.00 -21.71
CA LEU A 52 -7.66 4.49 -22.39
C LEU A 52 -7.25 3.11 -21.89
N ALA A 53 -7.34 2.90 -20.60
CA ALA A 53 -6.97 1.66 -19.92
C ALA A 53 -7.68 1.58 -18.56
N THR A 54 -7.65 0.39 -17.96
CA THR A 54 -8.09 0.17 -16.57
C THR A 54 -6.96 -0.48 -15.78
N CYS A 55 -6.78 -0.08 -14.54
CA CYS A 55 -5.88 -0.73 -13.60
C CYS A 55 -6.51 -0.89 -12.22
N VAL A 56 -6.06 -1.90 -11.48
CA VAL A 56 -6.27 -2.01 -10.05
C VAL A 56 -5.03 -1.41 -9.35
N ALA A 57 -5.25 -0.40 -8.50
CA ALA A 57 -4.19 0.27 -7.76
C ALA A 57 -4.21 -0.16 -6.29
N VAL A 58 -3.14 -0.82 -5.86
CA VAL A 58 -3.03 -1.49 -4.56
C VAL A 58 -2.21 -0.65 -3.59
N HIS A 59 -2.80 -0.32 -2.44
CA HIS A 59 -2.11 0.43 -1.39
C HIS A 59 -1.03 -0.39 -0.69
N GLY A 60 -0.07 0.29 -0.07
CA GLY A 60 0.88 -0.33 0.85
C GLY A 60 0.26 -0.62 2.22
N VAL A 61 1.11 -0.94 3.20
CA VAL A 61 0.67 -1.06 4.59
C VAL A 61 0.32 0.33 5.12
N THR A 62 -0.98 0.57 5.33
CA THR A 62 -1.51 1.83 5.86
C THR A 62 -2.92 1.63 6.39
N ILE A 63 -3.22 2.16 7.57
CA ILE A 63 -4.56 2.04 8.17
C ILE A 63 -5.63 2.82 7.39
N ASN A 64 -5.23 3.72 6.49
CA ASN A 64 -6.13 4.39 5.57
C ASN A 64 -6.54 3.50 4.38
N GLY A 65 -5.82 2.40 4.15
CA GLY A 65 -6.10 1.47 3.06
C GLY A 65 -6.18 2.19 1.71
N GLY A 66 -7.22 1.90 0.94
CA GLY A 66 -7.52 2.56 -0.34
C GLY A 66 -7.88 4.05 -0.22
N GLN A 67 -8.06 4.56 1.01
CA GLN A 67 -8.29 5.98 1.30
C GLN A 67 -7.01 6.75 1.64
N ASP A 68 -5.82 6.16 1.46
CA ASP A 68 -4.56 6.88 1.63
C ASP A 68 -4.51 8.08 0.67
N PRO A 69 -4.28 9.30 1.17
CA PRO A 69 -4.33 10.53 0.36
C PRO A 69 -3.38 10.49 -0.85
N ARG A 70 -2.24 9.81 -0.73
CA ARG A 70 -1.26 9.68 -1.81
C ARG A 70 -1.81 8.79 -2.93
N LEU A 71 -2.48 7.69 -2.55
CA LEU A 71 -3.09 6.77 -3.52
C LEU A 71 -4.31 7.41 -4.19
N ILE A 72 -5.14 8.14 -3.44
CA ILE A 72 -6.26 8.92 -4.00
C ILE A 72 -5.74 9.93 -5.03
N HIS A 73 -4.68 10.68 -4.67
CA HIS A 73 -4.07 11.63 -5.60
C HIS A 73 -3.55 10.94 -6.87
N PHE A 74 -2.86 9.80 -6.72
CA PHE A 74 -2.41 8.99 -7.84
C PHE A 74 -3.60 8.56 -8.72
N ALA A 75 -4.64 7.96 -8.13
CA ALA A 75 -5.79 7.44 -8.86
C ALA A 75 -6.56 8.54 -9.60
N ARG A 76 -6.78 9.70 -8.98
CA ARG A 76 -7.38 10.89 -9.61
C ARG A 76 -6.54 11.39 -10.78
N THR A 77 -5.22 11.45 -10.58
CA THR A 77 -4.29 11.87 -11.64
C THR A 77 -4.35 10.92 -12.84
N MET A 78 -4.29 9.62 -12.60
CA MET A 78 -4.41 8.61 -13.66
C MET A 78 -5.77 8.72 -14.38
N ALA A 79 -6.86 8.89 -13.63
CA ALA A 79 -8.20 9.07 -14.17
C ALA A 79 -8.30 10.33 -15.05
N HIS A 80 -7.70 11.45 -14.64
CA HIS A 80 -7.64 12.66 -15.45
C HIS A 80 -7.02 12.40 -16.83
N PHE A 81 -6.01 11.55 -16.92
CA PHE A 81 -5.38 11.16 -18.18
C PHE A 81 -6.11 10.02 -18.92
N GLY A 82 -7.24 9.55 -18.39
CA GLY A 82 -8.11 8.55 -19.04
C GLY A 82 -7.82 7.10 -18.63
N VAL A 83 -7.01 6.87 -17.59
CA VAL A 83 -6.81 5.53 -17.02
C VAL A 83 -7.77 5.36 -15.84
N THR A 84 -8.74 4.47 -15.97
CA THR A 84 -9.63 4.10 -14.87
C THR A 84 -8.85 3.37 -13.79
N CYS A 85 -8.91 3.86 -12.55
CA CYS A 85 -8.27 3.24 -11.40
C CYS A 85 -9.32 2.63 -10.46
N VAL A 86 -9.23 1.33 -10.25
CA VAL A 86 -9.99 0.56 -9.25
C VAL A 86 -9.12 0.43 -8.01
N VAL A 87 -9.55 1.01 -6.90
CA VAL A 87 -8.76 1.12 -5.66
C VAL A 87 -9.45 0.34 -4.55
N PRO A 88 -9.06 -0.94 -4.30
CA PRO A 88 -9.58 -1.72 -3.20
C PRO A 88 -8.96 -1.32 -1.86
N THR A 89 -9.66 -1.58 -0.76
CA THR A 89 -9.10 -1.56 0.58
C THR A 89 -8.90 -3.01 1.04
N LEU A 90 -7.68 -3.51 0.93
CA LEU A 90 -7.32 -4.86 1.38
C LEU A 90 -7.22 -4.89 2.91
N GLY A 91 -7.96 -5.81 3.53
CA GLY A 91 -8.19 -5.81 4.98
C GLY A 91 -6.94 -6.04 5.81
N GLY A 92 -6.09 -6.97 5.41
CA GLY A 92 -4.82 -7.25 6.07
C GLY A 92 -3.87 -6.05 5.99
N LEU A 93 -3.60 -5.54 4.79
CA LEU A 93 -2.72 -4.36 4.62
C LEU A 93 -3.27 -3.12 5.33
N ALA A 94 -4.60 -2.91 5.34
CA ALA A 94 -5.24 -1.82 6.06
C ALA A 94 -5.23 -2.02 7.59
N SER A 95 -5.03 -3.24 8.05
CA SER A 95 -4.83 -3.60 9.46
C SER A 95 -3.36 -3.67 9.85
N CYS A 96 -2.44 -3.24 8.98
CA CYS A 96 -0.99 -3.38 9.14
C CYS A 96 -0.55 -4.85 9.32
N ARG A 97 -1.24 -5.79 8.67
CA ARG A 97 -0.96 -7.23 8.68
C ARG A 97 -0.68 -7.74 7.28
N TRP A 98 0.03 -8.86 7.23
CA TRP A 98 0.34 -9.56 5.97
C TRP A 98 -0.50 -10.85 5.93
N GLU A 99 -1.58 -10.83 5.20
CA GLU A 99 -2.54 -11.94 5.13
C GLU A 99 -2.63 -12.48 3.70
N THR A 100 -2.62 -13.81 3.57
CA THR A 100 -2.79 -14.48 2.26
C THR A 100 -4.17 -14.25 1.66
N SER A 101 -5.19 -14.05 2.51
CA SER A 101 -6.54 -13.69 2.10
C SER A 101 -6.60 -12.42 1.24
N ASP A 102 -5.72 -11.46 1.50
CA ASP A 102 -5.61 -10.25 0.66
C ASP A 102 -5.14 -10.56 -0.77
N LEU A 103 -4.30 -11.59 -0.95
CA LEU A 103 -3.86 -12.02 -2.29
C LEU A 103 -5.02 -12.65 -3.08
N ASP A 104 -5.83 -13.47 -2.42
CA ASP A 104 -6.99 -14.10 -3.04
C ASP A 104 -8.04 -13.04 -3.38
N GLU A 105 -8.26 -12.10 -2.46
CA GLU A 105 -9.17 -10.99 -2.68
C GLU A 105 -8.71 -10.09 -3.85
N LEU A 106 -7.43 -9.76 -3.92
CA LEU A 106 -6.87 -8.99 -5.04
C LEU A 106 -7.04 -9.72 -6.38
N ALA A 107 -6.78 -11.03 -6.41
CA ALA A 107 -6.98 -11.84 -7.62
C ALA A 107 -8.46 -11.84 -8.06
N ASN A 108 -9.39 -11.98 -7.11
CA ASN A 108 -10.83 -11.91 -7.36
C ASN A 108 -11.25 -10.54 -7.90
N ILE A 109 -10.74 -9.45 -7.33
CA ILE A 109 -11.05 -8.08 -7.79
C ILE A 109 -10.54 -7.87 -9.23
N VAL A 110 -9.34 -8.33 -9.55
CA VAL A 110 -8.78 -8.24 -10.91
C VAL A 110 -9.64 -8.99 -11.90
N THR A 111 -9.97 -10.25 -11.62
CA THR A 111 -10.82 -11.10 -12.47
C THR A 111 -12.20 -10.48 -12.66
N PHE A 112 -12.87 -10.11 -11.57
CA PHE A 112 -14.18 -9.47 -11.61
C PHE A 112 -14.17 -8.17 -12.41
N THR A 113 -13.12 -7.35 -12.23
CA THR A 113 -12.98 -6.09 -12.99
C THR A 113 -12.82 -6.38 -14.48
N ALA A 114 -11.91 -7.30 -14.85
CA ALA A 114 -11.65 -7.67 -16.23
C ALA A 114 -12.90 -8.24 -16.91
N ASP A 115 -13.63 -9.11 -16.23
CA ASP A 115 -14.88 -9.71 -16.73
C ASP A 115 -16.00 -8.66 -16.87
N THR A 116 -16.06 -7.70 -15.94
CA THR A 116 -17.08 -6.62 -16.01
C THR A 116 -16.86 -5.69 -17.19
N ILE A 117 -15.62 -5.32 -17.47
CA ILE A 117 -15.29 -4.39 -18.56
C ILE A 117 -14.97 -5.10 -19.87
N GLN A 118 -14.87 -6.44 -19.88
CA GLN A 118 -14.47 -7.29 -21.01
C GLN A 118 -13.14 -6.87 -21.63
N GLN A 119 -12.18 -6.45 -20.80
CA GLN A 119 -10.86 -5.99 -21.21
C GLN A 119 -9.81 -6.39 -20.17
N PRO A 120 -8.54 -6.55 -20.57
CA PRO A 120 -7.45 -6.77 -19.63
C PRO A 120 -7.28 -5.58 -18.69
N VAL A 121 -6.84 -5.88 -17.45
CA VAL A 121 -6.67 -4.92 -16.37
C VAL A 121 -5.22 -4.91 -15.89
N GLY A 122 -4.56 -3.75 -15.91
CA GLY A 122 -3.23 -3.61 -15.35
C GLY A 122 -3.23 -3.63 -13.83
N LEU A 123 -2.07 -3.92 -13.23
CA LEU A 123 -1.85 -3.78 -11.79
C LEU A 123 -0.85 -2.66 -11.51
N VAL A 124 -1.16 -1.84 -10.52
CA VAL A 124 -0.23 -0.86 -9.95
C VAL A 124 -0.17 -1.08 -8.45
N GLY A 125 1.01 -1.27 -7.89
CA GLY A 125 1.15 -1.52 -6.47
C GLY A 125 2.22 -0.67 -5.81
N PHE A 126 1.95 -0.26 -4.57
CA PHE A 126 2.83 0.58 -3.78
C PHE A 126 3.34 -0.16 -2.55
N SER A 127 4.66 -0.15 -2.28
CA SER A 127 5.27 -0.83 -1.15
C SER A 127 4.82 -2.31 -1.09
N PHE A 128 4.29 -2.80 0.01
CA PHE A 128 3.76 -4.16 0.15
C PHE A 128 2.65 -4.48 -0.86
N GLY A 129 1.81 -3.51 -1.23
CA GLY A 129 0.84 -3.68 -2.31
C GLY A 129 1.48 -3.94 -3.67
N GLY A 130 2.71 -3.45 -3.88
CA GLY A 130 3.51 -3.77 -5.07
C GLY A 130 3.93 -5.23 -5.10
N SER A 131 4.34 -5.78 -3.97
CA SER A 131 4.68 -7.21 -3.86
C SER A 131 3.46 -8.09 -4.06
N TYR A 132 2.31 -7.70 -3.50
CA TYR A 132 1.03 -8.39 -3.72
C TYR A 132 0.64 -8.39 -5.20
N ALA A 133 0.81 -7.24 -5.88
CA ALA A 133 0.55 -7.14 -7.32
C ALA A 133 1.42 -8.10 -8.14
N LEU A 134 2.72 -8.24 -7.80
CA LEU A 134 3.63 -9.17 -8.46
C LEU A 134 3.23 -10.64 -8.20
N ILE A 135 2.89 -10.99 -6.96
CA ILE A 135 2.48 -12.35 -6.59
C ILE A 135 1.21 -12.73 -7.36
N VAL A 136 0.18 -11.86 -7.33
CA VAL A 136 -1.09 -12.11 -8.02
C VAL A 136 -0.90 -12.20 -9.53
N ALA A 137 -0.07 -11.34 -10.11
CA ALA A 137 0.25 -11.41 -11.54
C ALA A 137 0.98 -12.70 -11.93
N GLY A 138 1.69 -13.33 -10.99
CA GLY A 138 2.34 -14.63 -11.20
C GLY A 138 1.41 -15.83 -11.08
N ARG A 139 0.18 -15.68 -10.59
CA ARG A 139 -0.81 -16.76 -10.47
C ARG A 139 -1.46 -17.05 -11.81
N SER A 140 -1.58 -18.32 -12.16
CA SER A 140 -2.06 -18.78 -13.48
C SER A 140 -3.46 -18.29 -13.82
N GLU A 141 -4.35 -18.21 -12.83
CA GLU A 141 -5.75 -17.80 -13.02
C GLU A 141 -5.87 -16.30 -13.37
N ALA A 142 -5.04 -15.46 -12.75
CA ALA A 142 -5.07 -14.01 -12.96
C ALA A 142 -4.26 -13.57 -14.18
N LEU A 143 -3.25 -14.37 -14.58
CA LEU A 143 -2.26 -13.99 -15.60
C LEU A 143 -2.89 -13.58 -16.95
N LYS A 144 -3.97 -14.25 -17.37
CA LYS A 144 -4.68 -13.97 -18.63
C LYS A 144 -5.34 -12.59 -18.65
N HIS A 145 -5.62 -12.01 -17.48
CA HIS A 145 -6.29 -10.73 -17.34
C HIS A 145 -5.32 -9.56 -17.11
N ILE A 146 -4.03 -9.85 -16.78
CA ILE A 146 -3.06 -8.85 -16.37
C ILE A 146 -1.98 -8.67 -17.45
N PRO A 147 -2.11 -7.67 -18.35
CA PRO A 147 -1.16 -7.45 -19.42
C PRO A 147 0.12 -6.74 -18.96
N TRP A 148 0.09 -6.04 -17.83
CA TRP A 148 1.23 -5.32 -17.28
C TRP A 148 1.09 -5.08 -15.76
N VAL A 149 2.22 -4.98 -15.11
CA VAL A 149 2.33 -4.65 -13.67
C VAL A 149 3.34 -3.53 -13.51
N ILE A 150 3.00 -2.53 -12.70
CA ILE A 150 3.91 -1.45 -12.29
C ILE A 150 3.97 -1.45 -10.76
N THR A 151 5.17 -1.46 -10.21
CA THR A 151 5.36 -1.44 -8.75
C THR A 151 6.29 -0.35 -8.32
N PHE A 152 6.00 0.24 -7.16
CA PHE A 152 6.82 1.25 -6.51
C PHE A 152 7.21 0.77 -5.11
N GLY A 153 8.50 0.56 -4.88
CA GLY A 153 9.01 0.11 -3.58
C GLY A 153 8.56 -1.29 -3.17
N ALA A 154 8.30 -2.19 -4.15
CA ALA A 154 7.99 -3.57 -3.87
C ALA A 154 9.23 -4.31 -3.33
N TYR A 155 9.02 -5.25 -2.43
CA TYR A 155 10.05 -6.17 -1.96
C TYR A 155 9.93 -7.52 -2.68
N HIS A 156 11.03 -8.24 -2.77
CA HIS A 156 11.08 -9.59 -3.34
C HIS A 156 11.10 -10.68 -2.26
N ASN A 157 11.48 -10.33 -1.04
CA ASN A 157 11.56 -11.23 0.11
C ASN A 157 11.11 -10.52 1.39
N LEU A 158 10.06 -11.01 2.02
CA LEU A 158 9.52 -10.42 3.25
C LEU A 158 10.50 -10.57 4.42
N ALA A 159 11.24 -11.69 4.49
CA ALA A 159 12.20 -11.92 5.56
C ALA A 159 13.30 -10.84 5.57
N ASP A 160 13.85 -10.49 4.38
CA ASP A 160 14.86 -9.45 4.24
C ASP A 160 14.33 -8.07 4.70
N VAL A 161 13.07 -7.78 4.39
CA VAL A 161 12.42 -6.53 4.82
C VAL A 161 12.27 -6.47 6.33
N LEU A 162 11.81 -7.56 6.94
CA LEU A 162 11.62 -7.64 8.39
C LEU A 162 12.97 -7.64 9.14
N GLU A 163 13.98 -8.30 8.59
CA GLU A 163 15.35 -8.20 9.11
C GLU A 163 15.88 -6.77 9.01
N GLY A 164 15.67 -6.11 7.88
CA GLY A 164 16.02 -4.70 7.69
C GLY A 164 15.32 -3.79 8.70
N TYR A 165 14.04 -4.04 8.98
CA TYR A 165 13.29 -3.31 10.02
C TYR A 165 13.89 -3.58 11.41
N ALA A 166 14.16 -4.83 11.76
CA ALA A 166 14.76 -5.19 13.04
C ALA A 166 16.16 -4.57 13.24
N LEU A 167 16.96 -4.50 12.17
CA LEU A 167 18.27 -3.84 12.21
C LEU A 167 18.13 -2.32 12.35
N ASN A 168 17.20 -1.70 11.64
CA ASN A 168 16.91 -0.27 11.77
C ASN A 168 16.38 0.10 13.17
N LEU A 169 15.64 -0.80 13.81
CA LEU A 169 15.16 -0.61 15.19
C LEU A 169 16.31 -0.56 16.22
N LYS A 170 17.43 -1.24 15.94
CA LYS A 170 18.62 -1.27 16.80
C LYS A 170 19.62 -0.14 16.53
N ARG A 171 19.49 0.54 15.39
CA ARG A 171 20.37 1.62 14.98
C ARG A 171 19.83 2.96 15.48
N GLU A 172 20.68 3.77 16.10
CA GLU A 172 20.31 5.16 16.38
C GLU A 172 20.22 5.94 15.06
N PRO A 173 19.05 6.55 14.75
CA PRO A 173 18.87 7.34 13.55
C PRO A 173 19.81 8.55 13.54
N GLN A 174 20.49 8.78 12.44
CA GLN A 174 21.51 9.83 12.28
C GLN A 174 20.89 11.21 12.01
N ASN A 175 19.66 11.23 11.54
CA ASN A 175 18.97 12.46 11.15
C ASN A 175 17.44 12.33 11.32
N LYS A 176 16.73 13.47 11.18
CA LYS A 176 15.28 13.54 11.34
C LYS A 176 14.51 12.59 10.41
N THR A 177 14.96 12.43 9.16
CA THR A 177 14.28 11.58 8.16
C THR A 177 14.39 10.11 8.56
N GLU A 178 15.57 9.63 8.90
CA GLU A 178 15.80 8.26 9.37
C GLU A 178 14.99 7.97 10.64
N TRP A 179 14.94 8.95 11.55
CA TRP A 179 14.16 8.84 12.77
C TRP A 179 12.66 8.75 12.49
N ASP A 180 12.15 9.53 11.54
CA ASP A 180 10.74 9.51 11.14
C ASP A 180 10.36 8.18 10.49
N GLU A 181 11.21 7.64 9.63
CA GLU A 181 11.02 6.33 9.01
C GLU A 181 11.07 5.19 10.03
N ALA A 182 12.04 5.20 10.93
CA ALA A 182 12.18 4.19 11.98
C ALA A 182 10.95 4.17 12.91
N ILE A 183 10.45 5.34 13.31
CA ILE A 183 9.23 5.42 14.11
C ILE A 183 8.03 4.88 13.34
N TYR A 184 7.85 5.27 12.08
CA TYR A 184 6.73 4.77 11.30
C TYR A 184 6.69 3.24 11.25
N GLN A 185 7.83 2.61 10.99
CA GLN A 185 7.94 1.16 10.97
C GLN A 185 7.51 0.53 12.31
N ARG A 186 7.96 1.10 13.44
CA ARG A 186 7.59 0.66 14.79
C ARG A 186 6.09 0.80 15.06
N LEU A 187 5.51 1.95 14.71
CA LEU A 187 4.09 2.22 14.92
C LEU A 187 3.21 1.28 14.10
N VAL A 188 3.60 0.98 12.87
CA VAL A 188 2.90 0.03 12.00
C VAL A 188 2.99 -1.40 12.55
N CYS A 189 4.18 -1.83 12.98
CA CYS A 189 4.36 -3.15 13.59
C CYS A 189 3.56 -3.30 14.90
N LEU A 190 3.57 -2.28 15.75
CA LEU A 190 2.78 -2.28 16.98
C LEU A 190 1.28 -2.39 16.67
N TYR A 191 0.77 -1.59 15.76
CA TYR A 191 -0.65 -1.62 15.38
C TYR A 191 -1.06 -2.96 14.77
N GLY A 192 -0.21 -3.57 13.98
CA GLY A 192 -0.45 -4.90 13.40
C GLY A 192 -0.56 -6.01 14.45
N GLN A 193 0.07 -5.84 15.60
CA GLN A 193 0.07 -6.81 16.72
C GLN A 193 -0.93 -6.45 17.83
N ARG A 194 -1.83 -5.50 17.61
CA ARG A 194 -2.74 -4.97 18.64
C ARG A 194 -3.59 -6.01 19.36
N ASP A 195 -3.86 -7.15 18.74
CA ASP A 195 -4.64 -8.22 19.35
C ASP A 195 -3.78 -9.15 20.23
N ALA A 196 -2.45 -9.07 20.12
CA ALA A 196 -1.50 -9.91 20.82
C ALA A 196 -0.75 -9.17 21.97
N ILE A 197 -0.84 -7.85 22.00
CA ILE A 197 -0.09 -7.01 22.95
C ILE A 197 -1.04 -6.35 23.94
N THR A 198 -0.70 -6.43 25.22
CA THR A 198 -1.37 -5.64 26.26
C THR A 198 -0.84 -4.20 26.22
N PHE A 199 -1.70 -3.27 25.85
CA PHE A 199 -1.36 -1.87 25.70
C PHE A 199 -2.52 -0.99 26.19
N PRO A 200 -2.28 0.19 26.78
CA PRO A 200 -3.36 1.05 27.27
C PRO A 200 -4.37 1.41 26.16
N GLN A 201 -5.66 1.38 26.47
CA GLN A 201 -6.71 1.70 25.52
C GLN A 201 -6.56 3.09 24.92
N GLU A 202 -6.18 4.05 25.73
CA GLU A 202 -5.89 5.42 25.30
C GLU A 202 -4.72 5.47 24.33
N GLY A 203 -3.68 4.66 24.57
CA GLY A 203 -2.54 4.53 23.67
C GLY A 203 -2.93 3.96 22.31
N TRP A 204 -3.84 2.99 22.26
CA TRP A 204 -4.37 2.49 20.98
C TRP A 204 -5.12 3.55 20.18
N GLN A 205 -5.95 4.34 20.85
CA GLN A 205 -6.69 5.43 20.20
C GLN A 205 -5.75 6.54 19.67
N GLU A 206 -4.74 6.89 20.45
CA GLU A 206 -3.74 7.88 20.04
C GLU A 206 -2.88 7.35 18.87
N LEU A 207 -2.46 6.07 18.93
CA LEU A 207 -1.73 5.42 17.84
C LEU A 207 -2.52 5.41 16.53
N GLU A 208 -3.79 5.01 16.59
CA GLU A 208 -4.64 4.99 15.41
C GLU A 208 -4.81 6.40 14.83
N ALA A 209 -5.09 7.39 15.65
CA ALA A 209 -5.21 8.79 15.22
C ALA A 209 -3.91 9.32 14.60
N LEU A 210 -2.76 8.94 15.18
CA LEU A 210 -1.45 9.30 14.67
C LEU A 210 -1.16 8.65 13.31
N LEU A 211 -1.40 7.34 13.17
CA LEU A 211 -1.19 6.63 11.91
C LEU A 211 -2.10 7.12 10.79
N ARG A 212 -3.35 7.49 11.09
CA ARG A 212 -4.27 8.06 10.08
C ARG A 212 -3.77 9.38 9.51
N ARG A 213 -3.09 10.20 10.32
CA ARG A 213 -2.54 11.50 9.93
C ARG A 213 -1.08 11.44 9.50
N TYR A 214 -0.41 10.30 9.67
CA TYR A 214 1.05 10.16 9.55
C TYR A 214 1.60 10.74 8.24
N CYS A 215 0.94 10.48 7.14
CA CYS A 215 1.41 10.87 5.80
C CYS A 215 1.02 12.28 5.38
N SER A 216 0.13 12.97 6.13
CA SER A 216 -0.43 14.25 5.71
C SER A 216 -0.23 15.39 6.70
N GLU A 217 -0.36 15.13 8.00
CA GLU A 217 -0.53 16.19 8.99
C GLU A 217 0.22 15.97 10.31
N ALA A 218 0.59 14.72 10.65
CA ALA A 218 1.25 14.46 11.91
C ALA A 218 2.67 15.03 11.94
N SER A 219 2.93 15.92 12.90
CA SER A 219 4.25 16.51 13.06
C SER A 219 5.27 15.51 13.62
N PHE A 220 6.54 15.79 13.38
CA PHE A 220 7.63 15.01 13.96
C PHE A 220 7.57 15.00 15.50
N GLU A 221 7.23 16.13 16.11
CA GLU A 221 7.12 16.29 17.55
C GLU A 221 5.99 15.44 18.14
N GLU A 222 4.84 15.32 17.46
CA GLU A 222 3.74 14.44 17.89
C GLU A 222 4.17 12.97 17.88
N LYS A 223 4.82 12.54 16.80
CA LYS A 223 5.34 11.17 16.66
C LYS A 223 6.38 10.86 17.73
N ARG A 224 7.28 11.78 18.00
CA ARG A 224 8.32 11.66 19.03
C ARG A 224 7.74 11.63 20.43
N ARG A 225 6.72 12.47 20.72
CA ARG A 225 6.03 12.46 22.00
C ARG A 225 5.35 11.12 22.25
N PHE A 226 4.62 10.59 21.26
CA PHE A 226 3.99 9.27 21.37
C PHE A 226 5.02 8.18 21.63
N TYR A 227 6.12 8.16 20.86
CA TYR A 227 7.21 7.20 21.05
C TYR A 227 7.78 7.26 22.46
N ASN A 228 8.16 8.44 22.94
CA ASN A 228 8.76 8.60 24.25
C ASN A 228 7.79 8.26 25.40
N HIS A 229 6.49 8.47 25.20
CA HIS A 229 5.50 8.20 26.24
C HIS A 229 5.11 6.73 26.32
N TYR A 230 4.98 6.05 25.21
CA TYR A 230 4.41 4.70 25.18
C TYR A 230 5.41 3.61 24.76
N LEU A 231 6.42 3.93 23.98
CA LEU A 231 7.27 2.92 23.34
C LEU A 231 8.68 2.84 23.92
N HIS A 232 9.15 3.89 24.57
CA HIS A 232 10.52 3.92 25.09
C HIS A 232 10.80 2.75 26.05
N ASP A 233 9.83 2.38 26.88
CA ASP A 233 9.95 1.28 27.83
C ASP A 233 9.50 -0.08 27.23
N LEU A 234 8.70 -0.07 26.16
CA LEU A 234 8.24 -1.26 25.45
C LEU A 234 9.26 -1.79 24.41
N ASP A 235 10.20 -0.97 23.98
CA ASP A 235 11.18 -1.32 22.94
C ASP A 235 12.00 -2.57 23.27
N THR A 236 12.18 -2.88 24.55
CA THR A 236 12.92 -4.06 25.00
C THR A 236 12.09 -5.34 25.06
N GLU A 237 10.76 -5.24 25.16
CA GLU A 237 9.89 -6.42 25.29
C GLU A 237 9.06 -6.71 24.05
N VAL A 238 8.49 -5.68 23.41
CA VAL A 238 7.58 -5.81 22.27
C VAL A 238 8.34 -6.08 20.98
N PHE A 239 9.55 -5.53 20.86
CA PHE A 239 10.43 -5.76 19.71
C PHE A 239 11.54 -6.78 20.02
N LYS A 240 11.27 -7.75 20.91
CA LYS A 240 12.07 -8.99 20.93
C LYS A 240 12.18 -9.47 19.49
N PRO A 241 13.36 -9.99 19.09
CA PRO A 241 13.59 -10.35 17.69
C PRO A 241 12.37 -11.12 17.18
N LEU A 242 11.88 -10.67 16.02
CA LEU A 242 10.84 -11.38 15.28
C LEU A 242 11.13 -12.88 15.36
N PRO A 243 10.11 -13.72 15.52
CA PRO A 243 10.31 -15.15 15.67
C PRO A 243 11.31 -15.63 14.65
N GLU A 244 12.17 -16.57 15.08
CA GLU A 244 13.22 -17.22 14.29
C GLU A 244 12.80 -17.36 12.84
N PRO A 245 13.71 -17.26 11.86
CA PRO A 245 13.41 -17.36 10.43
C PRO A 245 12.51 -18.54 10.05
N GLU A 246 12.49 -19.61 10.87
CA GLU A 246 11.57 -20.73 10.73
C GLU A 246 10.08 -20.37 10.88
N VAL A 247 9.75 -19.38 11.71
CA VAL A 247 8.35 -18.92 11.86
C VAL A 247 7.95 -18.01 10.70
N LEU A 248 8.89 -17.21 10.20
CA LEU A 248 8.68 -16.39 9.00
C LEU A 248 8.54 -17.27 7.74
N ASN A 249 9.22 -18.40 7.68
CA ASN A 249 9.08 -19.39 6.60
C ASN A 249 7.76 -20.18 6.66
N LYS A 250 7.05 -20.18 7.79
CA LYS A 250 5.71 -20.74 7.94
C LYS A 250 4.60 -19.75 7.58
N LEU A 251 4.88 -18.45 7.56
CA LEU A 251 4.05 -17.47 6.88
C LEU A 251 4.12 -17.83 5.40
N SER A 252 2.99 -18.13 4.80
CA SER A 252 2.83 -18.72 3.46
C SER A 252 4.03 -18.48 2.53
N PRO A 253 4.57 -19.53 1.88
CA PRO A 253 5.66 -19.40 0.91
C PRO A 253 5.38 -18.37 -0.20
N GLU A 254 4.10 -18.06 -0.44
CA GLU A 254 3.66 -17.06 -1.42
C GLU A 254 3.93 -15.63 -0.96
N ILE A 255 3.74 -15.33 0.33
CA ILE A 255 4.06 -14.00 0.88
C ILE A 255 5.57 -13.87 1.10
N GLY A 256 6.25 -14.96 1.47
CA GLY A 256 7.69 -14.98 1.74
C GLY A 256 8.56 -14.71 0.52
N ARG A 257 8.11 -15.11 -0.68
CA ARG A 257 8.90 -14.98 -1.93
C ARG A 257 8.02 -14.43 -3.04
N ALA A 258 8.02 -13.12 -3.24
CA ALA A 258 7.61 -12.54 -4.50
C ALA A 258 8.67 -12.89 -5.55
N SER A 259 8.65 -14.11 -6.08
CA SER A 259 9.60 -14.50 -7.10
C SER A 259 9.28 -13.76 -8.39
N CYS A 260 10.14 -12.80 -8.76
CA CYS A 260 10.32 -12.44 -10.15
C CYS A 260 10.79 -13.71 -10.88
N ARG A 261 9.88 -14.52 -11.39
CA ARG A 261 10.23 -15.38 -12.51
C ARG A 261 10.39 -14.45 -13.69
N GLU A 262 11.64 -14.07 -13.98
CA GLU A 262 12.00 -13.58 -15.30
C GLU A 262 11.49 -14.60 -16.32
N ARG A 263 10.46 -14.19 -17.06
CA ARG A 263 10.17 -14.81 -18.35
C ARG A 263 10.85 -13.94 -19.38
N VAL A 264 12.00 -14.41 -19.83
CA VAL A 264 12.59 -14.01 -21.11
C VAL A 264 11.65 -14.42 -22.24
#